data_02181951d97edbee30a792c8d284a839
#
_entry.id   02181951d97edbee30a792c8d284a839
#
_cell.length_a   1.000
_cell.length_b   1.000
_cell.length_c   1.000
_cell.angle_alpha   90.00
_cell.angle_beta   90.00
_cell.angle_gamma   90.00
#
_symmetry.space_group_name_H-M   'P 1'
#
loop_
_entity.id
_entity.type
_entity.pdbx_description
1 polymer ?
#
loop_
_entity_poly.entity_id
_entity_poly.type
_entity_poly.pdbx_seq_one_letter_code
_entity_poly.pdbx_strand_id
1 'polypeptide(L)'
;SISFSFTPKKDINGHDLVFGNDFDHPIKDKLPPGFGQAMKIAQWFIDPGLYGDAYADEPYLYGPFLSSINTLRVGEKKEPTEMKGSEDKPIVVSEGADGDGVEARKKAGLPDEANARKKHFLKEQHLKDFTFEEGRNYSCDFFNPYLDFNDFALKLPGFSYIPGITIPIISYWDGQPLRYVLKDRSTNEVLFVIIFT
;
A
#
# COMPACT_ATOMS: atom_id res chain seq x y z
N SER A 1 2.01 10.90 -5.51
CA SER A 1 1.00 9.88 -5.13
C SER A 1 0.86 8.85 -6.25
N ILE A 2 0.42 7.67 -5.88
CA ILE A 2 0.04 6.60 -6.79
C ILE A 2 -1.47 6.44 -6.64
N SER A 3 -2.20 6.56 -7.76
CA SER A 3 -3.64 6.37 -7.78
C SER A 3 -3.97 5.19 -8.68
N PHE A 4 -4.84 4.32 -8.23
CA PHE A 4 -5.28 3.17 -9.02
C PHE A 4 -6.69 2.73 -8.63
N SER A 5 -7.32 1.98 -9.52
CA SER A 5 -8.58 1.31 -9.25
C SER A 5 -8.54 -0.14 -9.68
N PHE A 6 -9.30 -0.97 -8.99
CA PHE A 6 -9.39 -2.39 -9.30
C PHE A 6 -10.79 -2.93 -9.02
N THR A 7 -11.11 -4.03 -9.69
CA THR A 7 -12.37 -4.75 -9.50
C THR A 7 -12.02 -6.22 -9.27
N PRO A 8 -12.20 -6.74 -8.06
CA PRO A 8 -11.88 -8.14 -7.75
C PRO A 8 -12.70 -9.10 -8.63
N LYS A 9 -12.08 -10.18 -9.07
CA LYS A 9 -12.74 -11.30 -9.79
C LYS A 9 -13.27 -12.39 -8.85
N LYS A 10 -13.02 -12.26 -7.57
CA LYS A 10 -13.49 -13.08 -6.45
C LYS A 10 -13.52 -12.22 -5.19
N ASP A 11 -14.29 -12.62 -4.21
CA ASP A 11 -14.23 -11.97 -2.89
C ASP A 11 -12.83 -12.15 -2.28
N ILE A 12 -12.26 -11.06 -1.75
CA ILE A 12 -10.97 -11.06 -1.06
C ILE A 12 -11.17 -10.49 0.33
N ASN A 13 -10.77 -11.23 1.36
CA ASN A 13 -10.82 -10.70 2.72
C ASN A 13 -9.82 -9.56 2.90
N GLY A 14 -10.22 -8.49 3.58
CA GLY A 14 -9.37 -7.32 3.80
C GLY A 14 -8.08 -7.62 4.59
N HIS A 15 -8.09 -8.68 5.39
CA HIS A 15 -6.91 -9.17 6.08
C HIS A 15 -5.88 -9.81 5.12
N ASP A 16 -6.34 -10.35 4.00
CA ASP A 16 -5.49 -11.07 3.05
C ASP A 16 -4.89 -10.16 1.98
N LEU A 17 -5.47 -8.97 1.77
CA LEU A 17 -4.95 -8.02 0.80
C LEU A 17 -3.84 -7.17 1.42
N VAL A 18 -2.64 -7.29 0.89
CA VAL A 18 -1.45 -6.58 1.36
C VAL A 18 -0.83 -5.74 0.26
N PHE A 19 -0.20 -4.63 0.67
CA PHE A 19 0.46 -3.69 -0.22
C PHE A 19 1.82 -3.30 0.33
N GLY A 20 2.83 -3.26 -0.54
CA GLY A 20 4.19 -2.92 -0.12
C GLY A 20 5.22 -3.20 -1.19
N ASN A 21 6.43 -3.50 -0.75
CA ASN A 21 7.60 -3.61 -1.61
C ASN A 21 8.15 -5.03 -1.63
N ASP A 22 8.46 -5.52 -2.83
CA ASP A 22 9.36 -6.64 -3.06
C ASP A 22 10.72 -6.12 -3.52
N PHE A 23 11.78 -6.78 -3.09
CA PHE A 23 13.15 -6.44 -3.44
C PHE A 23 13.81 -7.62 -4.15
N ASP A 24 14.72 -7.34 -5.09
CA ASP A 24 15.46 -8.40 -5.78
C ASP A 24 16.54 -9.03 -4.90
N HIS A 25 17.06 -8.22 -3.98
CA HIS A 25 18.11 -8.64 -3.04
C HIS A 25 18.13 -7.73 -1.81
N PRO A 26 18.69 -8.20 -0.68
CA PRO A 26 18.79 -7.42 0.53
C PRO A 26 19.60 -6.13 0.34
N ILE A 27 19.15 -5.08 1.02
CA ILE A 27 19.86 -3.79 1.05
C ILE A 27 20.85 -3.67 2.25
N LYS A 28 20.89 -4.67 3.13
CA LYS A 28 21.65 -4.66 4.39
C LYS A 28 23.14 -4.36 4.22
N ASP A 29 23.74 -4.88 3.14
CA ASP A 29 25.18 -4.78 2.91
C ASP A 29 25.62 -3.39 2.46
N LYS A 30 24.66 -2.56 2.11
CA LYS A 30 24.87 -1.16 1.68
C LYS A 30 24.55 -0.13 2.76
N LEU A 31 23.95 -0.57 3.87
CA LEU A 31 23.56 0.34 4.95
C LEU A 31 24.69 0.58 5.95
N PRO A 32 24.86 1.82 6.44
CA PRO A 32 25.82 2.11 7.49
C PRO A 32 25.54 1.29 8.77
N PRO A 33 26.58 0.99 9.58
CA PRO A 33 26.40 0.28 10.85
C PRO A 33 25.34 0.95 11.75
N GLY A 34 24.44 0.16 12.32
CA GLY A 34 23.35 0.63 13.18
C GLY A 34 22.09 1.11 12.43
N PHE A 35 22.18 1.30 11.12
CA PHE A 35 21.04 1.79 10.34
C PHE A 35 19.86 0.82 10.31
N GLY A 36 20.11 -0.48 10.31
CA GLY A 36 19.07 -1.51 10.34
C GLY A 36 18.17 -1.42 11.57
N GLN A 37 18.73 -1.06 12.74
CA GLN A 37 17.94 -0.84 13.96
C GLN A 37 17.15 0.47 13.88
N ALA A 38 17.76 1.54 13.37
CA ALA A 38 17.09 2.81 13.15
C ALA A 38 15.92 2.67 12.18
N MET A 39 16.08 1.88 11.13
CA MET A 39 15.00 1.59 10.18
C MET A 39 13.84 0.81 10.79
N LYS A 40 14.10 -0.15 11.68
CA LYS A 40 13.03 -0.85 12.41
C LYS A 40 12.21 0.09 13.30
N ILE A 41 12.89 1.02 13.97
CA ILE A 41 12.22 2.03 14.79
C ILE A 41 11.42 2.99 13.90
N ALA A 42 12.01 3.49 12.81
CA ALA A 42 11.33 4.35 11.86
C ALA A 42 10.10 3.65 11.23
N GLN A 43 10.24 2.40 10.85
CA GLN A 43 9.14 1.57 10.35
C GLN A 43 7.98 1.50 11.33
N TRP A 44 8.26 1.23 12.60
CA TRP A 44 7.24 1.18 13.65
C TRP A 44 6.51 2.51 13.85
N PHE A 45 7.20 3.64 13.72
CA PHE A 45 6.59 4.98 13.82
C PHE A 45 5.82 5.39 12.56
N ILE A 46 6.32 5.05 11.38
CA ILE A 46 5.76 5.49 10.10
C ILE A 46 4.54 4.65 9.72
N ASP A 47 4.64 3.34 9.86
CA ASP A 47 3.58 2.40 9.56
C ASP A 47 3.65 1.20 10.53
N PRO A 48 2.95 1.28 11.67
CA PRO A 48 2.95 0.21 12.66
C PRO A 48 2.31 -1.09 12.17
N GLY A 49 1.58 -1.05 11.05
CA GLY A 49 1.03 -2.23 10.40
C GLY A 49 2.00 -2.91 9.43
N LEU A 50 3.14 -2.29 9.17
CA LEU A 50 4.14 -2.81 8.24
C LEU A 50 4.86 -4.02 8.84
N TYR A 51 4.97 -5.09 8.06
CA TYR A 51 5.70 -6.30 8.44
C TYR A 51 6.57 -6.78 7.27
N GLY A 52 7.52 -7.64 7.58
CA GLY A 52 8.43 -8.21 6.60
C GLY A 52 9.88 -8.12 7.04
N ASP A 53 10.75 -8.57 6.18
CA ASP A 53 12.19 -8.51 6.39
C ASP A 53 12.90 -8.05 5.12
N ALA A 54 13.34 -6.79 5.12
CA ALA A 54 14.12 -6.21 4.03
C ALA A 54 15.56 -6.75 3.97
N TYR A 55 15.93 -7.63 4.90
CA TYR A 55 17.26 -8.22 5.02
C TYR A 55 17.27 -9.74 4.81
N ALA A 56 16.11 -10.34 4.55
CA ALA A 56 16.02 -11.75 4.20
C ALA A 56 16.61 -12.03 2.81
N ASP A 57 16.81 -13.29 2.46
CA ASP A 57 17.28 -13.68 1.13
C ASP A 57 16.25 -13.31 0.04
N GLU A 58 14.96 -13.42 0.37
CA GLU A 58 13.85 -12.90 -0.42
C GLU A 58 13.21 -11.76 0.37
N PRO A 59 13.71 -10.53 0.24
CA PRO A 59 13.29 -9.43 1.09
C PRO A 59 11.96 -8.83 0.63
N TYR A 60 11.14 -8.48 1.61
CA TYR A 60 9.85 -7.83 1.37
C TYR A 60 9.45 -6.93 2.54
N LEU A 61 8.60 -5.95 2.24
CA LEU A 61 7.95 -5.09 3.24
C LEU A 61 6.50 -4.88 2.83
N TYR A 62 5.54 -5.43 3.57
CA TYR A 62 4.11 -5.28 3.34
C TYR A 62 3.38 -4.70 4.53
N GLY A 63 2.33 -3.92 4.25
CA GLY A 63 1.32 -3.56 5.23
C GLY A 63 -0.06 -4.08 4.79
N PRO A 64 -1.03 -4.15 5.69
CA PRO A 64 -2.41 -4.36 5.30
C PRO A 64 -2.82 -3.27 4.32
N PHE A 65 -3.37 -3.65 3.17
CA PHE A 65 -3.72 -2.69 2.11
C PHE A 65 -4.60 -1.55 2.64
N LEU A 66 -5.63 -1.89 3.41
CA LEU A 66 -6.58 -0.92 3.95
C LEU A 66 -5.96 0.11 4.92
N SER A 67 -4.87 -0.23 5.60
CA SER A 67 -4.15 0.70 6.46
C SER A 67 -3.06 1.48 5.73
N SER A 68 -2.60 1.00 4.59
CA SER A 68 -1.51 1.60 3.83
C SER A 68 -1.95 2.74 2.90
N ILE A 69 -3.19 2.68 2.41
CA ILE A 69 -3.73 3.69 1.47
C ILE A 69 -4.26 4.94 2.18
N ASN A 70 -4.24 6.07 1.49
CA ASN A 70 -4.75 7.34 2.02
C ASN A 70 -6.24 7.55 1.73
N THR A 71 -6.68 7.19 0.53
CA THR A 71 -8.08 7.31 0.10
C THR A 71 -8.60 5.96 -0.31
N LEU A 72 -9.82 5.63 0.12
CA LEU A 72 -10.58 4.48 -0.36
C LEU A 72 -11.94 4.96 -0.85
N ARG A 73 -12.23 4.75 -2.12
CA ARG A 73 -13.54 4.96 -2.71
C ARG A 73 -14.14 3.61 -3.07
N VAL A 74 -15.34 3.37 -2.61
CA VAL A 74 -16.09 2.14 -2.88
C VAL A 74 -17.15 2.46 -3.92
N GLY A 75 -16.96 1.99 -5.13
CA GLY A 75 -17.83 2.22 -6.26
C GLY A 75 -18.97 1.21 -6.38
N GLU A 76 -19.59 1.20 -7.54
CA GLU A 76 -20.70 0.30 -7.83
C GLU A 76 -20.22 -1.16 -8.00
N LYS A 77 -21.14 -2.07 -7.73
CA LYS A 77 -20.95 -3.52 -8.00
C LYS A 77 -21.52 -3.81 -9.38
N LYS A 78 -20.68 -4.40 -10.24
CA LYS A 78 -21.10 -4.86 -11.57
C LYS A 78 -21.40 -6.36 -11.53
N GLU A 79 -22.39 -6.75 -12.30
CA GLU A 79 -22.70 -8.18 -12.46
C GLU A 79 -21.56 -8.90 -13.19
N PRO A 80 -21.26 -10.18 -12.84
CA PRO A 80 -20.17 -10.95 -13.44
C PRO A 80 -20.20 -11.02 -14.97
N THR A 81 -21.38 -10.90 -15.57
CA THR A 81 -21.59 -10.90 -17.04
C THR A 81 -21.01 -9.63 -17.68
N GLU A 82 -20.98 -8.51 -16.97
CA GLU A 82 -20.44 -7.24 -17.44
C GLU A 82 -18.91 -7.19 -17.35
N MET A 83 -18.30 -8.05 -16.54
CA MET A 83 -16.86 -8.12 -16.36
C MET A 83 -16.16 -8.86 -17.52
N LYS A 84 -16.84 -9.80 -18.18
CA LYS A 84 -16.27 -10.63 -19.25
C LYS A 84 -15.83 -9.87 -20.51
N GLY A 85 -16.25 -8.62 -20.65
CA GLY A 85 -15.85 -7.76 -21.78
C GLY A 85 -14.75 -6.75 -21.44
N SER A 86 -14.18 -6.77 -20.25
CA SER A 86 -13.21 -5.77 -19.80
C SER A 86 -11.76 -6.26 -19.74
N GLU A 87 -11.49 -7.50 -20.19
CA GLU A 87 -10.16 -8.13 -20.06
C GLU A 87 -9.04 -7.40 -20.82
N ASP A 88 -9.39 -6.65 -21.86
CA ASP A 88 -8.43 -5.93 -22.72
C ASP A 88 -8.39 -4.41 -22.53
N LYS A 89 -9.10 -3.87 -21.54
CA LYS A 89 -9.03 -2.42 -21.27
C LYS A 89 -7.90 -2.12 -20.30
N PRO A 90 -6.98 -1.20 -20.67
CA PRO A 90 -5.94 -0.76 -19.75
C PRO A 90 -6.59 -0.22 -18.46
N ILE A 91 -5.95 -0.45 -17.32
CA ILE A 91 -6.38 0.12 -16.04
C ILE A 91 -6.39 1.64 -16.22
N VAL A 92 -7.57 2.22 -16.32
CA VAL A 92 -7.73 3.67 -16.37
C VAL A 92 -7.63 4.16 -14.93
N VAL A 93 -6.53 4.82 -14.61
CA VAL A 93 -6.39 5.57 -13.37
C VAL A 93 -7.24 6.82 -13.53
N SER A 94 -8.46 6.82 -13.00
CA SER A 94 -9.31 8.00 -12.97
C SER A 94 -9.31 8.62 -11.58
N GLU A 95 -8.84 9.86 -11.47
CA GLU A 95 -9.16 10.69 -10.32
C GLU A 95 -10.66 10.99 -10.33
N GLY A 96 -11.33 10.73 -9.21
CA GLY A 96 -12.66 11.25 -8.97
C GLY A 96 -13.77 10.62 -9.79
N ALA A 97 -13.71 9.33 -10.03
CA ALA A 97 -14.86 8.61 -10.58
C ALA A 97 -16.12 8.88 -9.76
N ASP A 98 -17.19 9.09 -10.48
CA ASP A 98 -18.52 9.46 -10.01
C ASP A 98 -18.96 8.69 -8.77
N GLY A 99 -19.51 9.44 -7.83
CA GLY A 99 -19.91 8.87 -6.55
C GLY A 99 -18.68 8.42 -5.76
N ASP A 100 -18.17 9.27 -4.94
CA ASP A 100 -16.96 9.05 -4.14
C ASP A 100 -17.06 7.85 -3.18
N GLY A 101 -18.12 7.07 -3.25
CA GLY A 101 -18.38 5.92 -2.39
C GLY A 101 -18.64 6.30 -0.93
N VAL A 102 -18.93 7.57 -0.61
CA VAL A 102 -19.23 8.02 0.76
C VAL A 102 -20.35 7.21 1.38
N GLU A 103 -21.44 7.05 0.65
CA GLU A 103 -22.60 6.28 1.13
C GLU A 103 -22.24 4.80 1.35
N ALA A 104 -21.44 4.20 0.45
CA ALA A 104 -21.00 2.83 0.59
C ALA A 104 -20.06 2.66 1.78
N ARG A 105 -19.10 3.58 1.98
CA ARG A 105 -18.21 3.58 3.17
C ARG A 105 -19.01 3.73 4.45
N LYS A 106 -19.94 4.70 4.48
CA LYS A 106 -20.81 4.95 5.62
C LYS A 106 -21.65 3.71 5.97
N LYS A 107 -22.23 3.07 4.96
CA LYS A 107 -23.00 1.82 5.13
C LYS A 107 -22.13 0.69 5.65
N ALA A 108 -20.87 0.62 5.22
CA ALA A 108 -19.89 -0.35 5.69
C ALA A 108 -19.25 0.01 7.04
N GLY A 109 -19.62 1.14 7.65
CA GLY A 109 -19.04 1.60 8.91
C GLY A 109 -17.58 2.06 8.80
N LEU A 110 -17.12 2.44 7.62
CA LEU A 110 -15.74 2.85 7.37
C LEU A 110 -15.55 4.35 7.61
N PRO A 111 -14.48 4.74 8.33
CA PRO A 111 -14.14 6.15 8.48
C PRO A 111 -13.74 6.82 7.15
N ASP A 112 -14.20 8.03 6.90
CA ASP A 112 -13.81 8.81 5.71
C ASP A 112 -12.41 9.37 5.80
N GLU A 113 -12.04 9.88 6.97
CA GLU A 113 -10.73 10.46 7.23
C GLU A 113 -9.61 9.41 7.13
N ALA A 114 -8.57 9.72 6.33
CA ALA A 114 -7.46 8.78 6.07
C ALA A 114 -6.79 8.27 7.37
N ASN A 115 -6.49 9.18 8.30
CA ASN A 115 -5.86 8.79 9.56
C ASN A 115 -6.79 7.95 10.46
N ALA A 116 -8.09 8.27 10.48
CA ALA A 116 -9.07 7.51 11.23
C ALA A 116 -9.24 6.11 10.64
N ARG A 117 -9.26 5.99 9.30
CA ARG A 117 -9.33 4.71 8.59
C ARG A 117 -8.07 3.87 8.83
N LYS A 118 -6.88 4.46 8.73
CA LYS A 118 -5.63 3.76 9.04
C LYS A 118 -5.64 3.19 10.45
N LYS A 119 -6.01 3.99 11.45
CA LYS A 119 -6.15 3.52 12.84
C LYS A 119 -7.20 2.43 13.01
N HIS A 120 -8.32 2.53 12.30
CA HIS A 120 -9.38 1.51 12.32
C HIS A 120 -8.82 0.17 11.84
N PHE A 121 -8.13 0.16 10.70
CA PHE A 121 -7.57 -1.05 10.11
C PHE A 121 -6.21 -1.51 10.67
N LEU A 122 -5.68 -0.86 11.69
CA LEU A 122 -4.61 -1.44 12.51
C LEU A 122 -5.10 -2.58 13.40
N LYS A 123 -6.41 -2.67 13.61
CA LYS A 123 -7.02 -3.78 14.35
C LYS A 123 -7.32 -4.93 13.40
N GLU A 124 -6.70 -6.08 13.64
CA GLU A 124 -6.83 -7.27 12.80
C GLU A 124 -8.29 -7.70 12.59
N GLN A 125 -9.13 -7.57 13.65
CA GLN A 125 -10.54 -7.89 13.53
C GLN A 125 -11.26 -7.06 12.47
N HIS A 126 -10.97 -5.75 12.42
CA HIS A 126 -11.58 -4.87 11.40
C HIS A 126 -11.12 -5.19 9.97
N LEU A 127 -9.90 -5.69 9.80
CA LEU A 127 -9.45 -6.22 8.51
C LEU A 127 -10.23 -7.47 8.13
N LYS A 128 -10.45 -8.39 9.07
CA LYS A 128 -11.20 -9.62 8.85
C LYS A 128 -12.68 -9.38 8.57
N ASP A 129 -13.24 -8.34 9.15
CA ASP A 129 -14.65 -7.96 8.97
C ASP A 129 -14.91 -7.27 7.61
N PHE A 130 -13.86 -6.85 6.90
CA PHE A 130 -13.97 -6.20 5.60
C PHE A 130 -13.74 -7.20 4.47
N THR A 131 -14.58 -7.12 3.44
CA THR A 131 -14.43 -7.92 2.22
C THR A 131 -14.42 -7.02 0.99
N PHE A 132 -13.41 -7.16 0.15
CA PHE A 132 -13.43 -6.65 -1.21
C PHE A 132 -14.32 -7.56 -2.05
N GLU A 133 -15.51 -7.07 -2.37
CA GLU A 133 -16.54 -7.86 -3.05
C GLU A 133 -16.20 -8.07 -4.53
N GLU A 134 -16.44 -9.26 -5.03
CA GLU A 134 -16.39 -9.57 -6.45
C GLU A 134 -17.26 -8.60 -7.25
N GLY A 135 -16.73 -8.08 -8.37
CA GLY A 135 -17.44 -7.19 -9.27
C GLY A 135 -17.61 -5.75 -8.78
N ARG A 136 -17.19 -5.41 -7.57
CA ARG A 136 -17.23 -4.05 -7.05
C ARG A 136 -15.96 -3.28 -7.40
N ASN A 137 -16.11 -2.06 -7.87
CA ASN A 137 -14.97 -1.20 -8.15
C ASN A 137 -14.46 -0.52 -6.88
N TYR A 138 -13.16 -0.54 -6.68
CA TYR A 138 -12.46 0.15 -5.61
C TYR A 138 -11.41 1.08 -6.21
N SER A 139 -11.40 2.35 -5.79
CA SER A 139 -10.37 3.32 -6.18
C SER A 139 -9.64 3.81 -4.94
N CYS A 140 -8.34 3.96 -5.05
CA CYS A 140 -7.50 4.35 -3.93
C CYS A 140 -6.31 5.18 -4.36
N ASP A 141 -5.83 5.98 -3.42
CA ASP A 141 -4.59 6.73 -3.53
C ASP A 141 -3.63 6.27 -2.46
N PHE A 142 -2.38 6.12 -2.84
CA PHE A 142 -1.26 5.89 -1.94
C PHE A 142 -0.32 7.10 -1.98
N PHE A 143 0.02 7.58 -0.82
CA PHE A 143 0.99 8.64 -0.64
C PHE A 143 1.80 8.36 0.63
N ASN A 144 3.10 8.33 0.48
CA ASN A 144 4.01 8.26 1.62
C ASN A 144 4.63 9.65 1.84
N PRO A 145 4.29 10.37 2.92
CA PRO A 145 4.78 11.72 3.16
C PRO A 145 6.29 11.77 3.43
N TYR A 146 6.90 10.64 3.71
CA TYR A 146 8.32 10.53 4.02
C TYR A 146 9.17 10.13 2.82
N LEU A 147 8.56 9.69 1.72
CA LEU A 147 9.26 9.28 0.51
C LEU A 147 9.08 10.33 -0.58
N ASP A 148 10.18 10.97 -0.95
CA ASP A 148 10.24 11.85 -2.11
C ASP A 148 10.59 11.00 -3.35
N PHE A 149 9.61 10.84 -4.23
CA PHE A 149 9.80 10.07 -5.47
C PHE A 149 10.65 10.79 -6.52
N ASN A 150 10.83 12.11 -6.41
CA ASN A 150 11.67 12.84 -7.37
C ASN A 150 13.16 12.61 -7.09
N ASP A 151 13.53 12.70 -5.81
CA ASP A 151 14.92 12.54 -5.38
C ASP A 151 15.25 11.12 -4.92
N PHE A 152 14.25 10.25 -4.86
CA PHE A 152 14.36 8.93 -4.24
C PHE A 152 15.01 9.00 -2.85
N ALA A 153 14.45 9.87 -2.04
CA ALA A 153 14.96 10.15 -0.70
C ALA A 153 13.89 9.93 0.37
N LEU A 154 14.30 9.34 1.48
CA LEU A 154 13.47 9.26 2.68
C LEU A 154 13.71 10.53 3.50
N LYS A 155 12.68 11.34 3.67
CA LYS A 155 12.70 12.58 4.44
C LYS A 155 11.98 12.36 5.77
N LEU A 156 12.74 12.10 6.82
CA LEU A 156 12.19 11.92 8.16
C LEU A 156 12.07 13.29 8.85
N PRO A 157 10.90 13.62 9.44
CA PRO A 157 10.72 14.86 10.17
C PRO A 157 11.60 14.89 11.41
N GLY A 158 12.03 16.08 11.78
CA GLY A 158 12.70 16.28 13.06
C GLY A 158 11.72 16.16 14.24
N PHE A 159 12.22 15.74 15.39
CA PHE A 159 11.47 15.71 16.65
C PHE A 159 12.11 16.66 17.65
N SER A 160 11.34 17.61 18.17
CA SER A 160 11.73 18.56 19.23
C SER A 160 13.11 19.21 19.02
N TYR A 161 14.21 18.55 19.36
CA TYR A 161 15.57 19.04 19.25
C TYR A 161 16.44 18.26 18.26
N ILE A 162 15.85 17.26 17.57
CA ILE A 162 16.55 16.47 16.54
C ILE A 162 16.15 17.01 15.18
N PRO A 163 17.10 17.51 14.37
CA PRO A 163 16.79 17.98 13.01
C PRO A 163 16.29 16.83 12.16
N GLY A 164 15.48 17.16 11.16
CA GLY A 164 15.03 16.20 10.17
C GLY A 164 16.21 15.58 9.42
N ILE A 165 16.08 14.33 9.02
CA ILE A 165 17.11 13.58 8.30
C ILE A 165 16.59 13.25 6.91
N THR A 166 17.41 13.58 5.88
CA THR A 166 17.18 13.15 4.51
C THR A 166 18.16 12.04 4.18
N ILE A 167 17.63 10.90 3.77
CA ILE A 167 18.42 9.72 3.41
C ILE A 167 18.22 9.47 1.91
N PRO A 168 19.25 9.61 1.08
CA PRO A 168 19.16 9.30 -0.35
C PRO A 168 19.08 7.79 -0.53
N ILE A 169 17.85 7.26 -0.62
CA ILE A 169 17.58 5.81 -0.71
C ILE A 169 18.29 5.21 -1.91
N ILE A 170 18.33 5.91 -3.02
CA ILE A 170 18.95 5.45 -4.25
C ILE A 170 20.42 5.01 -4.06
N SER A 171 21.14 5.66 -3.16
CA SER A 171 22.54 5.31 -2.84
C SER A 171 22.68 3.94 -2.18
N TYR A 172 21.61 3.44 -1.57
CA TYR A 172 21.57 2.16 -0.86
C TYR A 172 20.74 1.11 -1.59
N TRP A 173 20.08 1.51 -2.69
CA TRP A 173 19.16 0.65 -3.41
C TRP A 173 19.86 -0.35 -4.33
N ASP A 174 21.12 -0.12 -4.64
CA ASP A 174 22.00 -0.98 -5.43
C ASP A 174 21.46 -1.29 -6.85
N GLY A 175 20.79 -0.31 -7.45
CA GLY A 175 20.30 -0.41 -8.83
C GLY A 175 19.09 -1.31 -9.04
N GLN A 176 18.55 -1.93 -8.00
CA GLN A 176 17.33 -2.71 -8.13
C GLN A 176 16.10 -1.78 -8.33
N PRO A 177 15.07 -2.21 -9.06
CA PRO A 177 13.87 -1.42 -9.25
C PRO A 177 13.08 -1.28 -7.96
N LEU A 178 12.47 -0.09 -7.74
CA LEU A 178 11.48 0.07 -6.69
C LEU A 178 10.16 -0.51 -7.17
N ARG A 179 9.64 -1.49 -6.47
CA ARG A 179 8.36 -2.12 -6.77
C ARG A 179 7.38 -1.92 -5.63
N TYR A 180 6.16 -1.49 -5.98
CA TYR A 180 5.00 -1.61 -5.10
C TYR A 180 4.10 -2.71 -5.62
N VAL A 181 3.76 -3.63 -4.76
CA VAL A 181 3.02 -4.85 -5.08
C VAL A 181 1.72 -4.88 -4.31
N LEU A 182 0.61 -5.12 -5.00
CA LEU A 182 -0.66 -5.53 -4.38
C LEU A 182 -0.77 -7.04 -4.48
N LYS A 183 -0.96 -7.71 -3.35
CA LYS A 183 -0.89 -9.17 -3.25
C LYS A 183 -1.96 -9.72 -2.33
N ASP A 184 -2.53 -10.85 -2.74
CA ASP A 184 -3.33 -11.71 -1.87
C ASP A 184 -2.37 -12.69 -1.15
N ARG A 185 -2.15 -12.47 0.14
CA ARG A 185 -1.21 -13.29 0.92
C ARG A 185 -1.72 -14.69 1.21
N SER A 186 -3.04 -14.94 1.15
CA SER A 186 -3.63 -16.25 1.39
C SER A 186 -3.33 -17.22 0.25
N THR A 187 -3.24 -16.70 -0.98
CA THR A 187 -2.95 -17.48 -2.20
C THR A 187 -1.57 -17.24 -2.75
N ASN A 188 -0.85 -16.23 -2.23
CA ASN A 188 0.41 -15.73 -2.74
C ASN A 188 0.30 -15.12 -4.15
N GLU A 189 -0.90 -14.78 -4.58
CA GLU A 189 -1.21 -14.21 -5.90
C GLU A 189 -0.84 -12.72 -5.93
N VAL A 190 -0.02 -12.32 -6.90
CA VAL A 190 0.27 -10.92 -7.19
C VAL A 190 -0.81 -10.39 -8.12
N LEU A 191 -1.57 -9.40 -7.65
CA LEU A 191 -2.67 -8.80 -8.42
C LEU A 191 -2.16 -7.75 -9.40
N PHE A 192 -1.21 -6.91 -8.96
CA PHE A 192 -0.45 -6.01 -9.84
C PHE A 192 0.85 -5.55 -9.19
N VAL A 193 1.74 -5.02 -10.04
CA VAL A 193 3.02 -4.43 -9.63
C VAL A 193 3.17 -3.06 -10.28
N ILE A 194 3.58 -2.07 -9.50
CA ILE A 194 3.99 -0.75 -9.99
C ILE A 194 5.52 -0.69 -9.86
N ILE A 195 6.19 -0.45 -10.98
CA ILE A 195 7.65 -0.42 -11.05
C ILE A 195 8.09 1.01 -11.36
N PHE A 196 8.98 1.54 -10.53
CA PHE A 196 9.68 2.80 -10.77
C PHE A 196 11.08 2.48 -11.30
N THR A 197 11.37 3.01 -12.47
CA THR A 197 12.65 2.84 -13.18
C THR A 197 13.30 4.18 -13.44
#